data_fcbc732d5bcb197bec586d286c005560
#
_entry.id   fcbc732d5bcb197bec586d286c005560
#
_cell.length_a   1.000
_cell.length_b   1.000
_cell.length_c   1.000
_cell.angle_alpha   90.00
_cell.angle_beta   90.00
_cell.angle_gamma   90.00
#
_symmetry.space_group_name_H-M   'P 1'
#
loop_
_entity.id
_entity.type
_entity.pdbx_description
1 polymer ?
#
loop_
_entity_poly.entity_id
_entity_poly.type
_entity_poly.pdbx_seq_one_letter_code
_entity_poly.pdbx_strand_id
1 'polypeptide(L)'
;VGSEMCIRDSAYIVPCIEAMDGFDQHNPWHIYDVWEHTAAVVENTPAYPLVRWAALFHDAGKPDTFLIGADNLGHMPNHPIASVHHMRESAKTLHFSKKMQHDLDLVIRYHGDRPEPTTKSVRKLYALVEHNEDLFHAICDLMRGDARGKSTRATKWIQKINAAESLFNEMLKQGEVLSPADLPVNGTDLISLGVPQGPHVGLVLSELFSAVANEEVAPEREALLALARRFMQS
;
A
#
# COMPACT_ATOMS: atom_id res chain seq x y z
N VAL A 1 28.22 3.95 -21.78
CA VAL A 1 27.77 5.00 -22.71
C VAL A 1 26.26 4.93 -22.98
N GLY A 2 25.65 3.73 -23.05
CA GLY A 2 24.20 3.61 -23.29
C GLY A 2 23.33 3.93 -22.07
N SER A 3 23.76 3.58 -20.87
CA SER A 3 22.97 3.80 -19.63
C SER A 3 22.87 5.28 -19.23
N GLU A 4 23.97 6.01 -19.30
CA GLU A 4 23.98 7.46 -18.94
C GLU A 4 23.08 8.30 -19.85
N MET A 5 23.02 7.99 -21.13
CA MET A 5 22.13 8.69 -22.07
C MET A 5 20.67 8.38 -21.80
N CYS A 6 20.34 7.10 -21.52
CA CYS A 6 18.97 6.70 -21.15
C CYS A 6 18.52 7.34 -19.81
N ILE A 7 19.40 7.45 -18.81
CA ILE A 7 19.12 8.10 -17.52
C ILE A 7 18.80 9.58 -17.75
N ARG A 8 19.62 10.31 -18.50
CA ARG A 8 19.40 11.74 -18.80
C ARG A 8 18.09 11.98 -19.54
N ASP A 9 17.77 11.14 -20.54
CA ASP A 9 16.54 11.26 -21.31
C ASP A 9 15.30 10.96 -20.41
N SER A 10 15.42 9.95 -19.53
CA SER A 10 14.37 9.60 -18.59
C SER A 10 14.18 10.67 -17.51
N ALA A 11 15.27 11.27 -17.00
CA ALA A 11 15.24 12.34 -16.02
C ALA A 11 14.56 13.62 -16.52
N TYR A 12 14.57 13.87 -17.84
CA TYR A 12 13.81 14.98 -18.43
C TYR A 12 12.30 14.80 -18.25
N ILE A 13 11.81 13.57 -18.23
CA ILE A 13 10.39 13.24 -18.07
C ILE A 13 10.04 12.98 -16.59
N VAL A 14 10.97 12.34 -15.87
CA VAL A 14 10.85 11.92 -14.48
C VAL A 14 12.06 12.44 -13.69
N PRO A 15 12.04 13.70 -13.24
CA PRO A 15 13.24 14.37 -12.68
C PRO A 15 13.88 13.69 -11.47
N CYS A 16 13.10 12.98 -10.64
CA CYS A 16 13.61 12.29 -9.45
C CYS A 16 14.66 11.21 -9.76
N ILE A 17 14.73 10.71 -11.00
CA ILE A 17 15.72 9.70 -11.42
C ILE A 17 17.14 10.24 -11.22
N GLU A 18 17.39 11.53 -11.46
CA GLU A 18 18.71 12.13 -11.31
C GLU A 18 19.24 12.06 -9.85
N ALA A 19 18.35 12.22 -8.87
CA ALA A 19 18.70 12.10 -7.46
C ALA A 19 18.86 10.64 -6.99
N MET A 20 18.27 9.70 -7.72
CA MET A 20 18.33 8.26 -7.40
C MET A 20 19.61 7.60 -7.92
N ASP A 21 20.14 8.12 -9.03
CA ASP A 21 21.32 7.56 -9.71
C ASP A 21 22.58 7.75 -8.85
N GLY A 22 23.27 6.66 -8.57
CA GLY A 22 24.46 6.65 -7.71
C GLY A 22 24.18 6.92 -6.22
N PHE A 23 22.91 6.97 -5.78
CA PHE A 23 22.58 7.23 -4.37
C PHE A 23 22.80 5.97 -3.51
N ASP A 24 23.88 5.96 -2.73
CA ASP A 24 24.19 4.90 -1.77
C ASP A 24 23.25 4.97 -0.56
N GLN A 25 22.57 3.88 -0.29
CA GLN A 25 21.63 3.76 0.83
C GLN A 25 22.32 3.54 2.20
N HIS A 26 23.63 3.37 2.25
CA HIS A 26 24.43 3.11 3.46
C HIS A 26 23.83 2.02 4.35
N ASN A 27 23.33 0.94 3.73
CA ASN A 27 22.63 -0.12 4.45
C ASN A 27 22.97 -1.49 3.82
N PRO A 28 23.48 -2.48 4.60
CA PRO A 28 23.95 -3.77 4.08
C PRO A 28 22.84 -4.66 3.50
N TRP A 29 21.57 -4.30 3.66
CA TRP A 29 20.44 -4.98 3.03
C TRP A 29 20.25 -4.58 1.55
N HIS A 30 20.86 -3.48 1.12
CA HIS A 30 20.82 -2.97 -0.24
C HIS A 30 22.18 -3.18 -0.91
N ILE A 31 22.20 -3.94 -2.00
CA ILE A 31 23.41 -4.22 -2.79
C ILE A 31 23.51 -3.30 -4.01
N TYR A 32 22.48 -2.52 -4.26
CA TYR A 32 22.31 -1.58 -5.35
C TYR A 32 22.14 -0.15 -4.82
N ASP A 33 22.48 0.84 -5.63
CA ASP A 33 21.99 2.19 -5.42
C ASP A 33 20.46 2.26 -5.61
N VAL A 34 19.85 3.43 -5.37
CA VAL A 34 18.37 3.54 -5.45
C VAL A 34 17.88 3.36 -6.89
N TRP A 35 18.64 3.82 -7.90
CA TRP A 35 18.24 3.70 -9.29
C TRP A 35 18.36 2.25 -9.80
N GLU A 36 19.49 1.61 -9.57
CA GLU A 36 19.72 0.21 -9.95
C GLU A 36 18.67 -0.71 -9.29
N HIS A 37 18.39 -0.47 -7.99
CA HIS A 37 17.33 -1.18 -7.29
C HIS A 37 15.97 -0.95 -7.96
N THR A 38 15.62 0.30 -8.25
CA THR A 38 14.35 0.65 -8.89
C THR A 38 14.20 -0.02 -10.26
N ALA A 39 15.26 -0.01 -11.08
CA ALA A 39 15.26 -0.69 -12.38
C ALA A 39 15.02 -2.21 -12.22
N ALA A 40 15.70 -2.84 -11.25
CA ALA A 40 15.49 -4.25 -10.93
C ALA A 40 14.04 -4.52 -10.46
N VAL A 41 13.44 -3.64 -9.65
CA VAL A 41 12.04 -3.78 -9.20
C VAL A 41 11.08 -3.67 -10.38
N VAL A 42 11.25 -2.69 -11.26
CA VAL A 42 10.44 -2.55 -12.49
C VAL A 42 10.52 -3.81 -13.36
N GLU A 43 11.71 -4.38 -13.53
CA GLU A 43 11.89 -5.61 -14.31
C GLU A 43 11.19 -6.81 -13.68
N ASN A 44 11.20 -6.89 -12.34
CA ASN A 44 10.63 -8.00 -11.56
C ASN A 44 9.13 -7.86 -11.24
N THR A 45 8.48 -6.78 -11.70
CA THR A 45 7.02 -6.60 -11.56
C THR A 45 6.29 -7.03 -12.85
N PRO A 46 5.01 -7.45 -12.75
CA PRO A 46 4.20 -7.76 -13.92
C PRO A 46 4.06 -6.59 -14.90
N ALA A 47 3.85 -6.91 -16.19
CA ALA A 47 3.86 -5.93 -17.28
C ALA A 47 2.50 -5.22 -17.45
N TYR A 48 1.99 -4.56 -16.39
CA TYR A 48 0.84 -3.66 -16.51
C TYR A 48 1.13 -2.28 -15.90
N PRO A 49 0.49 -1.21 -16.45
CA PRO A 49 0.93 0.17 -16.18
C PRO A 49 1.00 0.56 -14.71
N LEU A 50 -0.04 0.24 -13.91
CA LEU A 50 -0.12 0.67 -12.52
C LEU A 50 1.08 0.21 -11.71
N VAL A 51 1.39 -1.10 -11.72
CA VAL A 51 2.48 -1.64 -10.91
C VAL A 51 3.85 -1.22 -11.43
N ARG A 52 4.03 -1.07 -12.74
CA ARG A 52 5.29 -0.60 -13.32
C ARG A 52 5.59 0.86 -12.99
N TRP A 53 4.60 1.73 -13.03
CA TRP A 53 4.74 3.10 -12.56
C TRP A 53 4.93 3.17 -11.06
N ALA A 54 4.21 2.38 -10.27
CA ALA A 54 4.43 2.29 -8.84
C ALA A 54 5.85 1.82 -8.51
N ALA A 55 6.37 0.82 -9.24
CA ALA A 55 7.75 0.34 -9.11
C ALA A 55 8.78 1.41 -9.42
N LEU A 56 8.55 2.25 -10.44
CA LEU A 56 9.47 3.36 -10.77
C LEU A 56 9.53 4.40 -9.66
N PHE A 57 8.41 4.69 -9.00
CA PHE A 57 8.34 5.77 -8.01
C PHE A 57 8.44 5.31 -6.55
N HIS A 58 8.35 4.02 -6.22
CA HIS A 58 8.18 3.56 -4.83
C HIS A 58 9.26 4.07 -3.87
N ASP A 59 10.49 4.15 -4.32
CA ASP A 59 11.67 4.55 -3.56
C ASP A 59 12.25 5.92 -3.98
N ALA A 60 11.57 6.66 -4.87
CA ALA A 60 12.04 7.95 -5.39
C ALA A 60 12.28 9.02 -4.31
N GLY A 61 11.61 8.92 -3.17
CA GLY A 61 11.77 9.83 -2.04
C GLY A 61 12.89 9.46 -1.06
N LYS A 62 13.64 8.40 -1.30
CA LYS A 62 14.75 7.99 -0.41
C LYS A 62 15.85 9.03 -0.30
N PRO A 63 16.33 9.65 -1.40
CA PRO A 63 17.35 10.69 -1.31
C PRO A 63 16.92 11.88 -0.44
N ASP A 64 15.64 12.28 -0.50
CA ASP A 64 15.12 13.45 0.23
C ASP A 64 14.99 13.20 1.74
N THR A 65 14.85 11.94 2.13
CA THR A 65 14.57 11.58 3.53
C THR A 65 15.71 10.85 4.22
N PHE A 66 16.87 10.78 3.55
CA PHE A 66 18.03 10.08 4.04
C PHE A 66 18.62 10.72 5.30
N LEU A 67 18.94 9.88 6.27
CA LEU A 67 19.71 10.26 7.46
C LEU A 67 20.56 9.07 7.94
N ILE A 68 21.68 9.38 8.62
CA ILE A 68 22.47 8.36 9.30
C ILE A 68 21.94 8.22 10.73
N GLY A 69 21.53 7.00 11.08
CA GLY A 69 21.04 6.69 12.43
C GLY A 69 22.14 6.52 13.46
N ALA A 70 21.75 6.36 14.73
CA ALA A 70 22.68 6.08 15.83
C ALA A 70 23.43 4.73 15.69
N ASP A 71 22.90 3.82 14.86
CA ASP A 71 23.48 2.54 14.46
C ASP A 71 24.51 2.67 13.34
N ASN A 72 24.79 3.90 12.90
CA ASN A 72 25.66 4.23 11.76
C ASN A 72 25.18 3.64 10.42
N LEU A 73 23.88 3.37 10.28
CA LEU A 73 23.24 2.92 9.05
C LEU A 73 22.38 4.03 8.42
N GLY A 74 22.17 3.93 7.12
CA GLY A 74 21.24 4.79 6.39
C GLY A 74 19.79 4.44 6.69
N HIS A 75 19.01 5.44 7.03
CA HIS A 75 17.57 5.37 7.25
C HIS A 75 16.85 6.41 6.40
N MET A 76 15.69 6.06 5.87
CA MET A 76 14.86 6.91 5.00
C MET A 76 13.42 6.97 5.54
N PRO A 77 13.20 7.63 6.70
CA PRO A 77 11.86 7.70 7.31
C PRO A 77 10.90 8.44 6.39
N ASN A 78 9.68 7.91 6.29
CA ASN A 78 8.61 8.51 5.48
C ASN A 78 8.93 8.69 3.98
N HIS A 79 9.95 7.99 3.44
CA HIS A 79 10.24 8.05 2.00
C HIS A 79 9.02 7.75 1.10
N PRO A 80 8.03 6.90 1.47
CA PRO A 80 6.87 6.70 0.62
C PRO A 80 6.05 7.97 0.39
N ILE A 81 6.01 8.87 1.38
CA ILE A 81 5.31 10.16 1.25
C ILE A 81 6.06 11.08 0.27
N ALA A 82 7.38 11.17 0.39
CA ALA A 82 8.23 11.91 -0.56
C ALA A 82 8.14 11.29 -1.97
N SER A 83 8.12 9.95 -2.07
CA SER A 83 7.94 9.23 -3.33
C SER A 83 6.62 9.58 -4.03
N VAL A 84 5.52 9.66 -3.28
CA VAL A 84 4.23 10.11 -3.81
C VAL A 84 4.31 11.56 -4.32
N HIS A 85 5.08 12.44 -3.67
CA HIS A 85 5.29 13.80 -4.15
C HIS A 85 5.96 13.81 -5.52
N HIS A 86 7.05 13.08 -5.70
CA HIS A 86 7.74 12.94 -6.99
C HIS A 86 6.84 12.35 -8.08
N MET A 87 6.05 11.33 -7.74
CA MET A 87 5.06 10.76 -8.65
C MET A 87 4.04 11.84 -9.10
N ARG A 88 3.50 12.64 -8.19
CA ARG A 88 2.51 13.69 -8.50
C ARG A 88 3.10 14.82 -9.35
N GLU A 89 4.35 15.17 -9.18
CA GLU A 89 5.04 16.14 -10.03
C GLU A 89 5.18 15.59 -11.45
N SER A 90 5.70 14.36 -11.60
CA SER A 90 5.85 13.71 -12.90
C SER A 90 4.52 13.41 -13.59
N ALA A 91 3.45 13.16 -12.80
CA ALA A 91 2.11 12.88 -13.33
C ALA A 91 1.54 14.01 -14.20
N LYS A 92 1.97 15.26 -13.99
CA LYS A 92 1.57 16.41 -14.80
C LYS A 92 2.15 16.30 -16.21
N THR A 93 3.43 15.99 -16.33
CA THR A 93 4.14 15.81 -17.62
C THR A 93 3.68 14.55 -18.32
N LEU A 94 3.45 13.47 -17.56
CA LEU A 94 2.99 12.18 -18.08
C LEU A 94 1.48 12.13 -18.35
N HIS A 95 0.74 13.21 -18.07
CA HIS A 95 -0.71 13.32 -18.26
C HIS A 95 -1.50 12.17 -17.63
N PHE A 96 -1.10 11.74 -16.43
CA PHE A 96 -1.84 10.70 -15.71
C PHE A 96 -3.24 11.17 -15.34
N SER A 97 -4.23 10.30 -15.54
CA SER A 97 -5.60 10.54 -15.08
C SER A 97 -5.65 10.68 -13.55
N LYS A 98 -6.66 11.36 -13.03
CA LYS A 98 -6.87 11.48 -11.57
C LYS A 98 -6.97 10.11 -10.90
N LYS A 99 -7.63 9.14 -11.57
CA LYS A 99 -7.70 7.76 -11.07
C LYS A 99 -6.31 7.13 -10.97
N MET A 100 -5.49 7.22 -12.02
CA MET A 100 -4.13 6.67 -12.01
C MET A 100 -3.28 7.31 -10.91
N GLN A 101 -3.38 8.64 -10.71
CA GLN A 101 -2.65 9.34 -9.66
C GLN A 101 -3.08 8.88 -8.26
N HIS A 102 -4.38 8.66 -8.05
CA HIS A 102 -4.93 8.15 -6.79
C HIS A 102 -4.49 6.71 -6.54
N ASP A 103 -4.61 5.83 -7.53
CA ASP A 103 -4.21 4.43 -7.43
C ASP A 103 -2.71 4.30 -7.14
N LEU A 104 -1.87 5.09 -7.84
CA LEU A 104 -0.42 5.16 -7.60
C LEU A 104 -0.08 5.68 -6.20
N ASP A 105 -0.79 6.71 -5.71
CA ASP A 105 -0.60 7.23 -4.36
C ASP A 105 -0.76 6.11 -3.33
N LEU A 106 -1.85 5.35 -3.39
CA LEU A 106 -2.12 4.27 -2.44
C LEU A 106 -1.05 3.17 -2.52
N VAL A 107 -0.74 2.70 -3.72
CA VAL A 107 0.22 1.60 -3.91
C VAL A 107 1.63 2.01 -3.48
N ILE A 108 2.07 3.24 -3.82
CA ILE A 108 3.40 3.76 -3.42
C ILE A 108 3.43 4.01 -1.90
N ARG A 109 2.41 4.64 -1.34
CA ARG A 109 2.35 5.01 0.07
C ARG A 109 2.48 3.81 0.99
N TYR A 110 1.83 2.72 0.65
CA TYR A 110 1.71 1.55 1.52
C TYR A 110 2.57 0.36 1.11
N HIS A 111 3.48 0.50 0.13
CA HIS A 111 4.32 -0.60 -0.33
C HIS A 111 5.22 -1.20 0.77
N GLY A 112 5.48 -0.44 1.84
CA GLY A 112 6.25 -0.90 3.00
C GLY A 112 5.43 -1.65 4.05
N ASP A 113 4.09 -1.59 4.01
CA ASP A 113 3.17 -2.23 4.96
C ASP A 113 2.98 -3.72 4.65
N ARG A 114 4.06 -4.49 4.79
CA ARG A 114 4.10 -5.92 4.42
C ARG A 114 3.14 -6.74 5.28
N PRO A 115 2.17 -7.43 4.66
CA PRO A 115 1.19 -8.19 5.41
C PRO A 115 1.78 -9.48 5.99
N GLU A 116 1.39 -9.81 7.22
CA GLU A 116 1.48 -11.16 7.74
C GLU A 116 0.28 -11.98 7.20
N PRO A 117 0.41 -13.32 7.03
CA PRO A 117 -0.68 -14.16 6.54
C PRO A 117 -1.72 -14.44 7.64
N THR A 118 -2.35 -13.38 8.13
CA THR A 118 -3.44 -13.41 9.14
C THR A 118 -4.62 -12.58 8.65
N THR A 119 -5.83 -12.96 9.02
CA THR A 119 -7.07 -12.25 8.67
C THR A 119 -7.02 -10.77 9.03
N LYS A 120 -6.53 -10.46 10.22
CA LYS A 120 -6.35 -9.08 10.70
C LYS A 120 -5.40 -8.28 9.81
N SER A 121 -4.24 -8.84 9.47
CA SER A 121 -3.24 -8.14 8.64
C SER A 121 -3.71 -7.94 7.21
N VAL A 122 -4.40 -8.94 6.65
CA VAL A 122 -5.00 -8.89 5.30
C VAL A 122 -6.08 -7.81 5.25
N ARG A 123 -7.02 -7.79 6.22
CA ARG A 123 -8.06 -6.76 6.29
C ARG A 123 -7.47 -5.36 6.44
N LYS A 124 -6.40 -5.22 7.26
CA LYS A 124 -5.70 -3.94 7.41
C LYS A 124 -5.13 -3.45 6.08
N LEU A 125 -4.40 -4.29 5.35
CA LEU A 125 -3.84 -3.90 4.04
C LEU A 125 -4.95 -3.58 3.04
N TYR A 126 -6.03 -4.37 3.03
CA TYR A 126 -7.17 -4.13 2.14
C TYR A 126 -7.87 -2.81 2.42
N ALA A 127 -8.00 -2.43 3.69
CA ALA A 127 -8.52 -1.13 4.08
C ALA A 127 -7.61 0.03 3.65
N LEU A 128 -6.28 -0.12 3.71
CA LEU A 128 -5.32 0.89 3.27
C LEU A 128 -5.40 1.17 1.76
N VAL A 129 -5.81 0.19 0.97
CA VAL A 129 -6.08 0.34 -0.48
C VAL A 129 -7.57 0.56 -0.78
N GLU A 130 -8.31 1.13 0.18
CA GLU A 130 -9.73 1.54 0.06
C GLU A 130 -10.67 0.40 -0.37
N HIS A 131 -10.39 -0.82 0.08
CA HIS A 131 -11.14 -2.02 -0.22
C HIS A 131 -11.25 -2.30 -1.74
N ASN A 132 -10.19 -1.99 -2.47
CA ASN A 132 -10.11 -2.23 -3.91
C ASN A 132 -9.23 -3.47 -4.17
N GLU A 133 -9.84 -4.50 -4.76
CA GLU A 133 -9.20 -5.79 -5.05
C GLU A 133 -8.02 -5.64 -6.03
N ASP A 134 -8.19 -4.85 -7.09
CA ASP A 134 -7.11 -4.61 -8.07
C ASP A 134 -5.90 -3.93 -7.42
N LEU A 135 -6.14 -2.99 -6.49
CA LEU A 135 -5.07 -2.31 -5.76
C LEU A 135 -4.41 -3.23 -4.73
N PHE A 136 -5.17 -4.13 -4.10
CA PHE A 136 -4.61 -5.13 -3.20
C PHE A 136 -3.64 -6.06 -3.95
N HIS A 137 -4.00 -6.52 -5.13
CA HIS A 137 -3.12 -7.32 -5.97
C HIS A 137 -1.91 -6.51 -6.48
N ALA A 138 -2.14 -5.26 -6.90
CA ALA A 138 -1.07 -4.38 -7.38
C ALA A 138 -0.01 -4.11 -6.30
N ILE A 139 -0.42 -3.86 -5.06
CA ILE A 139 0.53 -3.65 -3.96
C ILE A 139 1.31 -4.93 -3.60
N CYS A 140 0.66 -6.11 -3.65
CA CYS A 140 1.33 -7.39 -3.49
C CYS A 140 2.35 -7.65 -4.60
N ASP A 141 2.02 -7.30 -5.85
CA ASP A 141 2.93 -7.39 -6.98
C ASP A 141 4.15 -6.48 -6.83
N LEU A 142 3.93 -5.22 -6.41
CA LEU A 142 5.01 -4.29 -6.11
C LEU A 142 5.92 -4.81 -5.00
N MET A 143 5.35 -5.27 -3.89
CA MET A 143 6.10 -5.82 -2.77
C MET A 143 6.94 -7.05 -3.17
N ARG A 144 6.42 -7.91 -4.07
CA ARG A 144 7.18 -9.04 -4.63
C ARG A 144 8.33 -8.57 -5.51
N GLY A 145 8.09 -7.57 -6.36
CA GLY A 145 9.11 -6.94 -7.19
C GLY A 145 10.21 -6.33 -6.35
N ASP A 146 9.85 -5.54 -5.33
CA ASP A 146 10.78 -4.93 -4.36
C ASP A 146 11.62 -6.00 -3.64
N ALA A 147 10.99 -7.08 -3.19
CA ALA A 147 11.71 -8.18 -2.54
C ALA A 147 12.70 -8.88 -3.48
N ARG A 148 12.37 -9.06 -4.78
CA ARG A 148 13.26 -9.65 -5.78
C ARG A 148 14.40 -8.71 -6.17
N GLY A 149 14.16 -7.40 -6.18
CA GLY A 149 15.17 -6.37 -6.44
C GLY A 149 16.19 -6.19 -5.30
N LYS A 150 15.97 -6.83 -4.14
CA LYS A 150 16.89 -6.85 -3.01
C LYS A 150 17.77 -8.11 -3.03
N SER A 151 18.48 -8.37 -1.95
CA SER A 151 19.31 -9.56 -1.82
C SER A 151 18.47 -10.85 -1.72
N THR A 152 19.11 -12.01 -1.95
CA THR A 152 18.49 -13.35 -1.81
C THR A 152 17.85 -13.62 -0.44
N ARG A 153 18.17 -12.81 0.58
CA ARG A 153 17.55 -12.86 1.92
C ARG A 153 16.06 -12.46 1.92
N ALA A 154 15.61 -11.82 0.85
CA ALA A 154 14.21 -11.38 0.72
C ALA A 154 13.20 -12.50 0.37
N THR A 155 13.65 -13.72 0.08
CA THR A 155 12.78 -14.86 -0.28
C THR A 155 11.69 -15.13 0.76
N LYS A 156 11.99 -14.97 2.06
CA LYS A 156 11.00 -15.14 3.13
C LYS A 156 9.83 -14.14 3.02
N TRP A 157 10.10 -12.92 2.55
CA TRP A 157 9.06 -11.91 2.36
C TRP A 157 8.11 -12.27 1.22
N ILE A 158 8.65 -12.81 0.12
CA ILE A 158 7.85 -13.28 -1.01
C ILE A 158 6.89 -14.38 -0.56
N GLN A 159 7.35 -15.33 0.26
CA GLN A 159 6.49 -16.39 0.80
C GLN A 159 5.36 -15.83 1.67
N LYS A 160 5.65 -14.84 2.54
CA LYS A 160 4.63 -14.18 3.37
C LYS A 160 3.60 -13.43 2.54
N ILE A 161 4.05 -12.65 1.54
CA ILE A 161 3.16 -11.92 0.63
C ILE A 161 2.24 -12.88 -0.12
N ASN A 162 2.80 -13.98 -0.68
CA ASN A 162 2.01 -14.98 -1.38
C ASN A 162 0.99 -15.67 -0.45
N ALA A 163 1.37 -15.99 0.78
CA ALA A 163 0.46 -16.58 1.75
C ALA A 163 -0.65 -15.61 2.17
N ALA A 164 -0.34 -14.33 2.36
CA ALA A 164 -1.33 -13.30 2.67
C ALA A 164 -2.31 -13.07 1.51
N GLU A 165 -1.82 -13.04 0.27
CA GLU A 165 -2.66 -12.92 -0.92
C GLU A 165 -3.53 -14.16 -1.14
N SER A 166 -2.99 -15.36 -0.90
CA SER A 166 -3.79 -16.60 -0.95
C SER A 166 -4.91 -16.59 0.09
N LEU A 167 -4.60 -16.13 1.32
CA LEU A 167 -5.59 -15.98 2.38
C LEU A 167 -6.66 -14.96 1.97
N PHE A 168 -6.28 -13.81 1.41
CA PHE A 168 -7.23 -12.80 0.90
C PHE A 168 -8.20 -13.40 -0.12
N ASN A 169 -7.68 -14.13 -1.10
CA ASN A 169 -8.49 -14.79 -2.12
C ASN A 169 -9.42 -15.87 -1.53
N GLU A 170 -9.00 -16.54 -0.46
CA GLU A 170 -9.83 -17.50 0.25
C GLU A 170 -10.96 -16.81 1.02
N MET A 171 -10.65 -15.73 1.73
CA MET A 171 -11.62 -14.90 2.45
C MET A 171 -12.69 -14.34 1.51
N LEU A 172 -12.29 -13.86 0.32
CA LEU A 172 -13.23 -13.43 -0.73
C LEU A 172 -14.17 -14.55 -1.16
N LYS A 173 -13.63 -15.74 -1.43
CA LYS A 173 -14.44 -16.91 -1.85
C LYS A 173 -15.40 -17.39 -0.77
N GLN A 174 -15.04 -17.24 0.50
CA GLN A 174 -15.87 -17.62 1.63
C GLN A 174 -16.91 -16.54 1.99
N GLY A 175 -16.86 -15.37 1.35
CA GLY A 175 -17.77 -14.26 1.65
C GLY A 175 -17.53 -13.66 3.03
N GLU A 176 -16.28 -13.67 3.50
CA GLU A 176 -15.93 -13.04 4.77
C GLU A 176 -16.07 -11.51 4.70
N VAL A 177 -16.31 -10.91 5.85
CA VAL A 177 -16.36 -9.45 5.99
C VAL A 177 -14.97 -8.85 5.78
N LEU A 178 -14.76 -8.20 4.64
CA LEU A 178 -13.51 -7.56 4.22
C LEU A 178 -13.62 -6.04 4.13
N SER A 179 -14.84 -5.51 4.08
CA SER A 179 -15.13 -4.08 4.00
C SER A 179 -16.36 -3.71 4.83
N PRO A 180 -16.60 -2.41 5.11
CA PRO A 180 -17.84 -1.98 5.75
C PRO A 180 -19.12 -2.38 4.99
N ALA A 181 -19.03 -2.56 3.66
CA ALA A 181 -20.16 -2.97 2.83
C ALA A 181 -20.57 -4.44 3.02
N ASP A 182 -19.65 -5.28 3.51
CA ASP A 182 -19.88 -6.70 3.74
C ASP A 182 -20.48 -7.00 5.12
N LEU A 183 -20.61 -5.96 5.97
CA LEU A 183 -21.17 -6.14 7.30
C LEU A 183 -22.64 -6.64 7.20
N PRO A 184 -23.09 -7.58 8.05
CA PRO A 184 -24.47 -8.05 8.11
C PRO A 184 -25.43 -7.02 8.72
N VAL A 185 -25.00 -5.76 8.84
CA VAL A 185 -25.78 -4.59 9.25
C VAL A 185 -25.57 -3.47 8.25
N ASN A 186 -26.61 -2.68 8.01
CA ASN A 186 -26.58 -1.61 7.03
C ASN A 186 -27.06 -0.28 7.62
N GLY A 187 -27.05 0.80 6.81
CA GLY A 187 -27.44 2.13 7.26
C GLY A 187 -28.87 2.21 7.78
N THR A 188 -29.79 1.45 7.21
CA THR A 188 -31.20 1.42 7.68
C THR A 188 -31.30 0.83 9.08
N ASP A 189 -30.53 -0.19 9.36
CA ASP A 189 -30.48 -0.79 10.70
C ASP A 189 -30.00 0.22 11.75
N LEU A 190 -28.91 0.96 11.42
CA LEU A 190 -28.33 1.97 12.30
C LEU A 190 -29.27 3.16 12.52
N ILE A 191 -29.97 3.63 11.45
CA ILE A 191 -30.98 4.69 11.56
C ILE A 191 -32.11 4.22 12.46
N SER A 192 -32.56 2.96 12.36
CA SER A 192 -33.57 2.37 13.21
C SER A 192 -33.15 2.29 14.70
N LEU A 193 -31.87 2.25 14.96
CA LEU A 193 -31.29 2.34 16.32
C LEU A 193 -31.19 3.78 16.82
N GLY A 194 -31.43 4.79 15.97
CA GLY A 194 -31.37 6.21 16.34
C GLY A 194 -30.08 6.93 15.84
N VAL A 195 -29.24 6.29 15.05
CA VAL A 195 -28.11 6.99 14.39
C VAL A 195 -28.64 8.05 13.43
N PRO A 196 -28.23 9.33 13.54
CA PRO A 196 -28.68 10.38 12.64
C PRO A 196 -28.37 10.03 11.18
N GLN A 197 -29.35 10.26 10.30
CA GLN A 197 -29.16 10.06 8.87
C GLN A 197 -28.07 10.99 8.32
N GLY A 198 -27.23 10.46 7.42
CA GLY A 198 -26.15 11.22 6.79
C GLY A 198 -24.75 10.64 7.12
N PRO A 199 -23.70 11.48 7.17
CA PRO A 199 -22.30 11.01 7.35
C PRO A 199 -22.08 10.15 8.60
N HIS A 200 -22.85 10.34 9.66
CA HIS A 200 -22.73 9.58 10.91
C HIS A 200 -22.97 8.07 10.70
N VAL A 201 -23.86 7.71 9.80
CA VAL A 201 -24.10 6.29 9.46
C VAL A 201 -22.82 5.64 8.92
N GLY A 202 -22.13 6.33 8.01
CA GLY A 202 -20.85 5.85 7.45
C GLY A 202 -19.77 5.72 8.51
N LEU A 203 -19.68 6.68 9.45
CA LEU A 203 -18.74 6.62 10.55
C LEU A 203 -19.00 5.40 11.44
N VAL A 204 -20.26 5.17 11.84
CA VAL A 204 -20.60 4.00 12.69
C VAL A 204 -20.31 2.69 11.95
N LEU A 205 -20.62 2.59 10.64
CA LEU A 205 -20.28 1.39 9.86
C LEU A 205 -18.74 1.17 9.81
N SER A 206 -17.97 2.22 9.67
CA SER A 206 -16.50 2.14 9.68
C SER A 206 -15.95 1.70 11.04
N GLU A 207 -16.52 2.19 12.14
CA GLU A 207 -16.15 1.78 13.49
C GLU A 207 -16.51 0.31 13.77
N LEU A 208 -17.71 -0.12 13.33
CA LEU A 208 -18.12 -1.52 13.44
C LEU A 208 -17.18 -2.44 12.63
N PHE A 209 -16.82 -2.02 11.41
CA PHE A 209 -15.86 -2.76 10.60
C PHE A 209 -14.48 -2.80 11.26
N SER A 210 -14.02 -1.69 11.83
CA SER A 210 -12.75 -1.64 12.56
C SER A 210 -12.71 -2.62 13.74
N ALA A 211 -13.81 -2.74 14.48
CA ALA A 211 -13.92 -3.71 15.57
C ALA A 211 -13.87 -5.17 15.05
N VAL A 212 -14.51 -5.46 13.92
CA VAL A 212 -14.41 -6.78 13.25
C VAL A 212 -12.99 -7.04 12.76
N ALA A 213 -12.38 -6.04 12.09
CA ALA A 213 -11.03 -6.16 11.55
C ALA A 213 -9.97 -6.36 12.65
N ASN A 214 -10.19 -5.79 13.83
CA ASN A 214 -9.37 -5.99 15.01
C ASN A 214 -9.69 -7.27 15.81
N GLU A 215 -10.70 -8.04 15.37
CA GLU A 215 -11.16 -9.27 16.06
C GLU A 215 -11.72 -8.99 17.48
N GLU A 216 -12.23 -7.76 17.70
CA GLU A 216 -12.84 -7.33 18.97
C GLU A 216 -14.31 -7.76 19.08
N VAL A 217 -14.97 -7.97 17.92
CA VAL A 217 -16.37 -8.42 17.83
C VAL A 217 -16.53 -9.41 16.66
N ALA A 218 -17.37 -10.42 16.84
CA ALA A 218 -17.74 -11.33 15.77
C ALA A 218 -18.58 -10.58 14.71
N PRO A 219 -18.44 -10.90 13.41
CA PRO A 219 -19.19 -10.28 12.33
C PRO A 219 -20.64 -10.79 12.26
N GLU A 220 -21.31 -10.87 13.39
CA GLU A 220 -22.69 -11.30 13.53
C GLU A 220 -23.60 -10.11 13.76
N ARG A 221 -24.77 -10.11 13.10
CA ARG A 221 -25.71 -9.00 13.12
C ARG A 221 -26.06 -8.53 14.53
N GLU A 222 -26.38 -9.44 15.45
CA GLU A 222 -26.77 -9.12 16.82
C GLU A 222 -25.61 -8.48 17.63
N ALA A 223 -24.41 -9.02 17.49
CA ALA A 223 -23.21 -8.50 18.14
C ALA A 223 -22.88 -7.07 17.67
N LEU A 224 -22.99 -6.83 16.34
CA LEU A 224 -22.72 -5.52 15.76
C LEU A 224 -23.77 -4.48 16.15
N LEU A 225 -25.08 -4.86 16.19
CA LEU A 225 -26.13 -3.95 16.67
C LEU A 225 -25.99 -3.63 18.15
N ALA A 226 -25.54 -4.59 18.97
CA ALA A 226 -25.23 -4.36 20.38
C ALA A 226 -24.06 -3.38 20.55
N LEU A 227 -22.99 -3.52 19.74
CA LEU A 227 -21.85 -2.60 19.74
C LEU A 227 -22.27 -1.20 19.26
N ALA A 228 -23.08 -1.09 18.19
CA ALA A 228 -23.58 0.19 17.72
C ALA A 228 -24.37 0.96 18.79
N ARG A 229 -25.22 0.27 19.59
CA ARG A 229 -25.93 0.89 20.71
C ARG A 229 -24.98 1.47 21.78
N ARG A 230 -23.86 0.82 22.01
CA ARG A 230 -22.83 1.30 22.98
C ARG A 230 -22.17 2.59 22.49
N PHE A 231 -21.86 2.70 21.20
CA PHE A 231 -21.30 3.93 20.60
C PHE A 231 -22.23 5.15 20.72
N MET A 232 -23.54 4.92 20.77
CA MET A 232 -24.51 6.00 20.90
C MET A 232 -24.74 6.47 22.34
N GLN A 233 -24.24 5.72 23.34
CA GLN A 233 -24.37 6.05 24.76
C GLN A 233 -23.12 6.73 25.32
N SER A 234 -22.02 6.72 24.58
CA SER A 234 -20.74 7.38 24.91
C SER A 234 -20.63 8.74 24.27
#